data_137ee5ec3b3a778e10b3cd55f1ee48ae
#
_entry.id   137ee5ec3b3a778e10b3cd55f1ee48ae
#
_cell.length_a   1.000
_cell.length_b   1.000
_cell.length_c   1.000
_cell.angle_alpha   90.00
_cell.angle_beta   90.00
_cell.angle_gamma   90.00
#
_symmetry.space_group_name_H-M   'P 1'
#
loop_
_entity.id
_entity.type
_entity.pdbx_description
1 polymer ?
#
loop_
_entity_poly.entity_id
_entity_poly.type
_entity_poly.pdbx_seq_one_letter_code
_entity_poly.pdbx_strand_id
1 'polypeptide(L)'
;MNAASTWTRHWHSALALAGLLMLAAPGKGQMVVGKLVTRSSTVYFTQPSEPGSVGNQPTPIEIGCPDQTAQTEGQGPQQTEAIGPVVEKNRKLSRTFAAPITRPYVLNTRYGRVQINVWSRKEVRTDVDITTRAESDEKAQQLLEMIQVSLKNNDPEANGGISATTTFGTMPRECWSKHRLYEVNYTVWLPKNQALKVMNTFGDVSITGDLSGPSVLAVEYGTLRTGRLEGEDNVVRVKNGSASVEYARKAVFDASYAKLRLVGGNAVELRNNYSDIDIGTVQNLTIHSKYGDVALGTVKNLEGTSGFSKFSIDKVSERLDMTVQHCPTFEVRNTSPNFRQINLDGGYSTILLNFPDGTGFNFDVNTQNGKLLVDKRLVTVRSEESSPASSDMQGQFGRSSLRPTGNVNIKTKYTNVSFNK
;
A
#
# COMPACT_ATOMS: atom_id res chain seq x y z
N MET A 1 34.73 2.32 2.51
CA MET A 1 34.88 1.90 3.90
C MET A 1 33.59 2.26 4.63
N ASN A 2 32.93 1.29 5.12
CA ASN A 2 31.61 1.05 5.66
C ASN A 2 31.04 2.10 6.65
N ALA A 3 30.10 2.92 6.19
CA ALA A 3 29.25 3.74 7.06
C ALA A 3 27.73 3.47 6.83
N ALA A 4 27.35 2.49 6.01
CA ALA A 4 25.97 2.21 5.65
C ALA A 4 25.26 1.20 6.57
N SER A 5 25.95 0.55 7.51
CA SER A 5 25.40 -0.58 8.27
C SER A 5 24.82 -0.26 9.65
N THR A 6 24.98 0.97 10.15
CA THR A 6 24.57 1.32 11.52
C THR A 6 23.15 1.92 11.64
N TRP A 7 22.50 2.25 10.52
CA TRP A 7 21.19 2.90 10.53
C TRP A 7 19.97 1.98 10.74
N THR A 8 20.14 0.69 10.52
CA THR A 8 19.03 -0.28 10.60
C THR A 8 18.85 -0.95 11.95
N ARG A 9 19.84 -0.89 12.85
CA ARG A 9 19.84 -1.66 14.11
C ARG A 9 19.14 -1.02 15.32
N HIS A 10 18.87 0.27 15.33
CA HIS A 10 18.28 0.94 16.50
C HIS A 10 16.74 1.12 16.46
N TRP A 11 16.06 0.54 15.47
CA TRP A 11 14.63 0.74 15.29
C TRP A 11 13.73 -0.35 15.87
N HIS A 12 14.30 -1.44 16.39
CA HIS A 12 13.50 -2.54 16.98
C HIS A 12 13.03 -2.31 18.44
N SER A 13 13.48 -1.26 19.11
CA SER A 13 13.20 -1.07 20.52
C SER A 13 12.10 -0.05 20.87
N ALA A 14 11.53 0.67 19.91
CA ALA A 14 10.54 1.73 20.19
C ALA A 14 9.08 1.39 19.80
N LEU A 15 8.80 0.15 19.34
CA LEU A 15 7.45 -0.28 18.93
C LEU A 15 6.82 -1.34 19.85
N ALA A 16 7.40 -1.58 21.01
CA ALA A 16 6.85 -2.49 22.01
C ALA A 16 6.22 -1.70 23.15
N LEU A 17 5.06 -1.07 22.97
CA LEU A 17 4.10 -0.76 24.04
C LEU A 17 2.85 -0.08 23.45
N ALA A 18 1.96 -0.88 22.90
CA ALA A 18 0.52 -0.66 22.84
C ALA A 18 -0.18 -1.97 22.43
N GLY A 19 0.07 -3.03 23.18
CA GLY A 19 -0.74 -4.23 23.16
C GLY A 19 -1.88 -4.06 24.16
N LEU A 20 -3.07 -3.75 23.69
CA LEU A 20 -4.28 -3.82 24.50
C LEU A 20 -4.67 -5.29 24.63
N LEU A 21 -4.50 -5.85 25.84
CA LEU A 21 -5.07 -7.13 26.23
C LEU A 21 -6.61 -7.04 26.13
N MET A 22 -7.19 -7.80 25.24
CA MET A 22 -8.61 -8.18 25.30
C MET A 22 -8.69 -9.57 25.92
N LEU A 23 -9.05 -9.62 27.18
CA LEU A 23 -9.52 -10.84 27.86
C LEU A 23 -10.91 -11.18 27.32
N ALA A 24 -11.05 -12.29 26.65
CA ALA A 24 -12.34 -12.85 26.24
C ALA A 24 -12.98 -13.60 27.41
N ALA A 25 -14.13 -13.13 27.88
CA ALA A 25 -15.06 -13.90 28.69
C ALA A 25 -16.15 -14.51 27.79
N PRO A 26 -16.60 -15.75 28.00
CA PRO A 26 -17.66 -16.35 27.20
C PRO A 26 -19.02 -15.89 27.70
N GLY A 27 -19.68 -15.02 26.95
CA GLY A 27 -21.04 -14.56 27.23
C GLY A 27 -21.77 -14.23 25.93
N LYS A 28 -22.95 -14.84 25.75
CA LYS A 28 -23.88 -14.61 24.65
C LYS A 28 -24.10 -13.09 24.44
N GLY A 29 -23.58 -12.53 23.35
CA GLY A 29 -23.72 -11.11 23.03
C GLY A 29 -24.26 -10.89 21.63
N GLN A 30 -25.38 -10.22 21.52
CA GLN A 30 -25.94 -9.70 20.28
C GLN A 30 -24.95 -8.74 19.61
N MET A 31 -24.71 -8.94 18.32
CA MET A 31 -23.84 -8.08 17.52
C MET A 31 -24.61 -6.83 17.09
N VAL A 32 -24.16 -5.67 17.53
CA VAL A 32 -24.70 -4.37 17.06
C VAL A 32 -24.02 -4.03 15.73
N VAL A 33 -24.81 -3.97 14.68
CA VAL A 33 -24.36 -3.57 13.34
C VAL A 33 -24.27 -2.05 13.28
N GLY A 34 -23.06 -1.51 13.29
CA GLY A 34 -22.81 -0.08 13.03
C GLY A 34 -22.78 0.20 11.53
N LYS A 35 -23.65 1.09 11.04
CA LYS A 35 -23.68 1.54 9.64
C LYS A 35 -22.69 2.68 9.44
N LEU A 36 -21.59 2.43 8.73
CA LEU A 36 -20.68 3.49 8.28
C LEU A 36 -21.15 3.97 6.90
N VAL A 37 -21.65 5.20 6.82
CA VAL A 37 -22.04 5.80 5.55
C VAL A 37 -20.88 6.66 5.04
N THR A 38 -20.15 6.16 4.06
CA THR A 38 -19.31 6.98 3.20
C THR A 38 -20.01 7.17 1.86
N ARG A 39 -19.95 8.38 1.31
CA ARG A 39 -20.57 8.69 0.00
C ARG A 39 -20.04 7.72 -1.06
N SER A 40 -20.98 6.95 -1.64
CA SER A 40 -20.87 6.07 -2.80
C SER A 40 -20.11 4.74 -2.64
N SER A 41 -20.54 3.85 -1.75
CA SER A 41 -20.69 2.41 -2.02
C SER A 41 -21.12 1.67 -0.75
N THR A 42 -22.19 0.92 -0.86
CA THR A 42 -22.66 0.04 0.22
C THR A 42 -21.97 -1.31 0.02
N VAL A 43 -21.14 -1.72 0.97
CA VAL A 43 -20.53 -3.04 0.98
C VAL A 43 -21.33 -3.94 1.92
N TYR A 44 -21.86 -5.04 1.38
CA TYR A 44 -22.50 -6.09 2.16
C TYR A 44 -21.49 -7.18 2.48
N PHE A 45 -21.34 -7.51 3.76
CA PHE A 45 -20.61 -8.70 4.19
C PHE A 45 -21.59 -9.85 4.41
N THR A 46 -21.44 -10.94 3.69
CA THR A 46 -22.10 -12.21 3.97
C THR A 46 -21.18 -13.09 4.81
N GLN A 47 -21.71 -13.62 5.91
CA GLN A 47 -21.02 -14.65 6.71
C GLN A 47 -20.91 -15.96 5.93
N PRO A 48 -19.85 -16.76 6.11
CA PRO A 48 -19.80 -18.11 5.59
C PRO A 48 -20.75 -19.02 6.40
N SER A 49 -21.65 -19.69 5.70
CA SER A 49 -22.54 -20.71 6.24
C SER A 49 -21.76 -22.03 6.44
N GLU A 50 -21.98 -22.69 7.56
CA GLU A 50 -21.52 -24.06 7.83
C GLU A 50 -22.09 -25.08 6.83
N PRO A 51 -21.38 -26.17 6.52
CA PRO A 51 -21.83 -27.19 5.59
C PRO A 51 -22.80 -28.16 6.25
N GLY A 52 -24.02 -28.21 5.79
CA GLY A 52 -24.94 -29.30 6.11
C GLY A 52 -26.40 -28.92 6.22
N SER A 53 -27.11 -28.77 5.12
CA SER A 53 -28.46 -29.29 4.91
C SER A 53 -28.91 -29.06 3.47
N VAL A 54 -29.37 -30.16 2.87
CA VAL A 54 -30.01 -30.24 1.56
C VAL A 54 -31.44 -29.74 1.68
N GLY A 55 -31.87 -28.90 0.73
CA GLY A 55 -33.29 -28.78 0.45
C GLY A 55 -33.86 -27.36 0.28
N ASN A 56 -34.40 -27.19 -0.92
CA ASN A 56 -35.42 -26.22 -1.36
C ASN A 56 -35.00 -24.84 -1.84
N GLN A 57 -35.16 -24.67 -3.13
CA GLN A 57 -35.16 -23.38 -3.82
C GLN A 57 -36.31 -22.50 -3.33
N PRO A 58 -36.09 -21.22 -3.08
CA PRO A 58 -37.19 -20.27 -2.90
C PRO A 58 -37.67 -19.74 -4.24
N THR A 59 -38.99 -19.84 -4.44
CA THR A 59 -39.77 -19.17 -5.48
C THR A 59 -39.71 -17.64 -5.31
N PRO A 60 -39.80 -16.86 -6.41
CA PRO A 60 -39.85 -15.38 -6.32
C PRO A 60 -41.18 -14.92 -5.71
N ILE A 61 -41.11 -14.11 -4.67
CA ILE A 61 -42.27 -13.42 -4.12
C ILE A 61 -42.36 -12.04 -4.78
N GLU A 62 -43.38 -11.83 -5.58
CA GLU A 62 -43.80 -10.50 -6.02
C GLU A 62 -44.27 -9.69 -4.81
N ILE A 63 -43.60 -8.59 -4.50
CA ILE A 63 -44.09 -7.63 -3.49
C ILE A 63 -44.82 -6.53 -4.24
N GLY A 64 -46.15 -6.62 -4.19
CA GLY A 64 -47.05 -5.56 -4.59
C GLY A 64 -46.95 -4.39 -3.60
N CYS A 65 -46.91 -3.16 -4.12
CA CYS A 65 -47.05 -1.93 -3.34
C CYS A 65 -48.44 -1.81 -2.70
N PRO A 66 -48.57 -1.54 -1.40
CA PRO A 66 -49.85 -1.11 -0.86
C PRO A 66 -49.97 0.41 -0.95
N ASP A 67 -51.16 0.82 -1.38
CA ASP A 67 -51.67 2.19 -1.43
C ASP A 67 -51.54 2.92 -0.08
N GLN A 68 -51.08 4.17 -0.17
CA GLN A 68 -51.07 5.09 0.96
C GLN A 68 -52.46 5.66 1.20
N THR A 69 -53.06 5.32 2.32
CA THR A 69 -54.05 6.18 2.96
C THR A 69 -53.60 6.57 4.35
N ALA A 70 -53.66 7.84 4.56
CA ALA A 70 -53.13 8.60 5.67
C ALA A 70 -53.53 8.11 7.06
N GLN A 71 -52.57 8.10 8.01
CA GLN A 71 -52.84 8.55 9.38
C GLN A 71 -51.62 9.33 9.89
N THR A 72 -51.87 10.61 10.10
CA THR A 72 -51.00 11.59 10.72
C THR A 72 -50.99 11.33 12.21
N GLU A 73 -49.94 10.71 12.74
CA GLU A 73 -49.60 10.80 14.17
C GLU A 73 -48.26 11.51 14.33
N GLY A 74 -48.29 12.52 15.20
CA GLY A 74 -47.28 13.54 15.36
C GLY A 74 -45.90 12.98 15.71
N GLN A 75 -45.00 13.14 14.78
CA GLN A 75 -43.56 13.17 15.09
C GLN A 75 -43.27 14.52 15.74
N GLY A 76 -42.95 14.47 17.04
CA GLY A 76 -42.41 15.62 17.74
C GLY A 76 -41.19 16.16 16.99
N PRO A 77 -40.88 17.44 17.10
CA PRO A 77 -39.77 18.05 16.39
C PRO A 77 -38.52 17.32 16.75
N GLN A 78 -37.88 16.67 15.75
CA GLN A 78 -36.46 16.30 15.86
C GLN A 78 -35.75 17.60 16.15
N GLN A 79 -35.27 17.74 17.38
CA GLN A 79 -34.36 18.80 17.76
C GLN A 79 -33.11 18.62 16.90
N THR A 80 -33.05 19.34 15.79
CA THR A 80 -31.82 19.69 15.14
C THR A 80 -31.07 20.47 16.21
N GLU A 81 -30.12 19.82 16.92
CA GLU A 81 -29.20 20.52 17.80
C GLU A 81 -28.58 21.63 16.96
N ALA A 82 -28.98 22.87 17.22
CA ALA A 82 -28.41 24.03 16.60
C ALA A 82 -26.91 24.00 16.93
N ILE A 83 -26.08 23.80 15.93
CA ILE A 83 -24.64 23.88 16.07
C ILE A 83 -24.37 25.30 16.55
N GLY A 84 -24.06 25.45 17.83
CA GLY A 84 -23.69 26.74 18.41
C GLY A 84 -22.52 27.38 17.64
N PRO A 85 -22.28 28.67 17.76
CA PRO A 85 -21.21 29.35 17.04
C PRO A 85 -19.87 28.68 17.37
N VAL A 86 -19.20 28.13 16.33
CA VAL A 86 -17.86 27.55 16.48
C VAL A 86 -16.84 28.66 16.46
N VAL A 87 -16.11 28.83 17.55
CA VAL A 87 -15.01 29.81 17.65
C VAL A 87 -13.71 29.18 17.16
N GLU A 88 -12.99 29.92 16.32
CA GLU A 88 -11.71 29.49 15.76
C GLU A 88 -10.55 30.31 16.35
N LYS A 89 -9.47 29.63 16.74
CA LYS A 89 -8.18 30.23 17.14
C LYS A 89 -7.07 29.70 16.25
N ASN A 90 -6.18 30.60 15.89
CA ASN A 90 -5.05 30.29 15.02
C ASN A 90 -3.72 30.77 15.65
N ARG A 91 -2.68 29.95 15.49
CA ARG A 91 -1.30 30.31 15.83
C ARG A 91 -0.37 29.94 14.69
N LYS A 92 0.41 30.91 14.21
CA LYS A 92 1.37 30.72 13.14
C LYS A 92 2.80 30.78 13.66
N LEU A 93 3.64 29.86 13.20
CA LEU A 93 5.06 29.82 13.50
C LEU A 93 5.83 29.72 12.18
N SER A 94 6.94 30.45 12.08
CA SER A 94 7.84 30.37 10.93
C SER A 94 9.28 30.36 11.39
N ARG A 95 10.09 29.45 10.84
CA ARG A 95 11.53 29.38 11.08
C ARG A 95 12.27 29.01 9.80
N THR A 96 13.43 29.65 9.62
CA THR A 96 14.36 29.33 8.52
C THR A 96 15.71 28.97 9.11
N PHE A 97 16.30 27.91 8.60
CA PHE A 97 17.61 27.41 8.99
C PHE A 97 18.48 27.19 7.75
N ALA A 98 19.80 27.33 7.86
CA ALA A 98 20.69 26.88 6.79
C ALA A 98 20.53 25.37 6.57
N ALA A 99 20.43 24.94 5.32
CA ALA A 99 20.23 23.52 5.00
C ALA A 99 21.49 22.70 5.30
N PRO A 100 21.46 21.78 6.27
CA PRO A 100 22.57 20.89 6.54
C PRO A 100 22.52 19.72 5.55
N ILE A 101 23.18 19.83 4.40
CA ILE A 101 23.09 18.89 3.28
C ILE A 101 23.41 17.44 3.71
N THR A 102 24.29 17.25 4.69
CA THR A 102 24.70 15.93 5.19
C THR A 102 23.85 15.41 6.35
N ARG A 103 22.94 16.21 6.87
CA ARG A 103 22.11 15.89 8.03
C ARG A 103 20.63 16.00 7.67
N PRO A 104 19.75 15.17 8.25
CA PRO A 104 18.36 15.16 7.83
C PRO A 104 17.55 16.34 8.35
N TYR A 105 16.51 16.71 7.58
CA TYR A 105 15.33 17.38 8.10
C TYR A 105 14.33 16.31 8.56
N VAL A 106 13.95 16.34 9.84
CA VAL A 106 13.04 15.38 10.46
C VAL A 106 11.75 16.09 10.85
N LEU A 107 10.63 15.67 10.30
CA LEU A 107 9.30 16.15 10.65
C LEU A 107 8.48 15.01 11.28
N ASN A 108 7.99 15.25 12.49
CA ASN A 108 7.07 14.32 13.17
C ASN A 108 5.83 15.08 13.62
N THR A 109 4.67 14.75 13.03
CA THR A 109 3.42 15.45 13.30
C THR A 109 2.21 14.54 13.25
N ARG A 110 1.07 15.06 13.73
CA ARG A 110 -0.23 14.42 13.71
C ARG A 110 -1.32 15.43 13.42
N TYR A 111 -2.46 14.96 12.88
CA TYR A 111 -3.70 15.73 12.69
C TYR A 111 -3.51 16.99 11.84
N GLY A 112 -2.99 16.81 10.63
CA GLY A 112 -2.85 17.93 9.72
C GLY A 112 -2.11 17.56 8.45
N ARG A 113 -2.03 18.50 7.53
CA ARG A 113 -1.37 18.32 6.25
C ARG A 113 0.09 18.74 6.33
N VAL A 114 0.91 18.02 5.60
CA VAL A 114 2.32 18.36 5.38
C VAL A 114 2.52 18.61 3.89
N GLN A 115 2.82 19.85 3.54
CA GLN A 115 3.20 20.24 2.20
C GLN A 115 4.69 20.55 2.15
N ILE A 116 5.42 19.83 1.31
CA ILE A 116 6.85 20.01 1.11
C ILE A 116 7.07 20.52 -0.30
N ASN A 117 7.76 21.65 -0.42
CA ASN A 117 8.10 22.30 -1.68
C ASN A 117 9.61 22.26 -1.87
N VAL A 118 10.05 21.69 -2.98
CA VAL A 118 11.47 21.68 -3.31
C VAL A 118 11.86 23.01 -3.96
N TRP A 119 12.94 23.63 -3.49
CA TRP A 119 13.44 24.89 -4.02
C TRP A 119 14.96 24.87 -4.28
N SER A 120 15.47 25.96 -4.85
CA SER A 120 16.91 26.08 -5.18
C SER A 120 17.75 26.74 -4.07
N ARG A 121 17.13 27.22 -2.98
CA ARG A 121 17.86 27.91 -1.89
C ARG A 121 18.55 26.88 -0.99
N LYS A 122 19.70 27.25 -0.43
CA LYS A 122 20.45 26.42 0.54
C LYS A 122 19.92 26.61 1.98
N GLU A 123 18.60 26.63 2.12
CA GLU A 123 17.90 26.87 3.37
C GLU A 123 16.73 25.90 3.48
N VAL A 124 16.33 25.61 4.70
CA VAL A 124 15.07 24.95 5.03
C VAL A 124 14.19 25.95 5.76
N ARG A 125 13.04 26.25 5.18
CA ARG A 125 12.00 27.06 5.83
C ARG A 125 10.84 26.17 6.22
N THR A 126 10.37 26.34 7.45
CA THR A 126 9.22 25.63 7.99
C THR A 126 8.21 26.66 8.50
N ASP A 127 7.03 26.67 7.90
CA ASP A 127 5.87 27.43 8.35
C ASP A 127 4.86 26.44 8.93
N VAL A 128 4.31 26.75 10.09
CA VAL A 128 3.32 25.92 10.79
C VAL A 128 2.10 26.79 11.09
N ASP A 129 0.94 26.29 10.70
CA ASP A 129 -0.35 26.89 10.98
C ASP A 129 -1.16 25.95 11.87
N ILE A 130 -1.42 26.36 13.09
CA ILE A 130 -2.18 25.61 14.09
C ILE A 130 -3.56 26.25 14.18
N THR A 131 -4.59 25.48 13.88
CA THR A 131 -6.00 25.90 13.96
C THR A 131 -6.72 25.07 14.98
N THR A 132 -7.45 25.70 15.88
CA THR A 132 -8.34 25.01 16.84
C THR A 132 -9.73 25.61 16.77
N ARG A 133 -10.74 24.75 16.87
CA ARG A 133 -12.16 25.11 16.84
C ARG A 133 -12.88 24.47 18.01
N ALA A 134 -13.67 25.26 18.72
CA ALA A 134 -14.50 24.81 19.83
C ALA A 134 -15.76 25.65 19.99
N GLU A 135 -16.61 25.29 20.95
CA GLU A 135 -17.89 25.93 21.24
C GLU A 135 -17.71 27.32 21.91
N SER A 136 -16.57 27.58 22.55
CA SER A 136 -16.26 28.87 23.19
C SER A 136 -14.81 29.26 22.96
N ASP A 137 -14.53 30.55 23.17
CA ASP A 137 -13.21 31.16 23.05
C ASP A 137 -12.20 30.52 24.01
N GLU A 138 -12.60 30.27 25.25
CA GLU A 138 -11.77 29.66 26.28
C GLU A 138 -11.40 28.22 25.92
N LYS A 139 -12.37 27.44 25.44
CA LYS A 139 -12.11 26.05 24.98
C LYS A 139 -11.20 26.00 23.77
N ALA A 140 -11.41 26.88 22.80
CA ALA A 140 -10.54 26.97 21.62
C ALA A 140 -9.10 27.37 22.01
N GLN A 141 -8.96 28.29 22.97
CA GLN A 141 -7.65 28.68 23.51
C GLN A 141 -6.97 27.56 24.27
N GLN A 142 -7.67 26.83 25.13
CA GLN A 142 -7.14 25.67 25.84
C GLN A 142 -6.65 24.57 24.89
N LEU A 143 -7.41 24.30 23.81
CA LEU A 143 -6.97 23.37 22.76
C LEU A 143 -5.70 23.86 22.04
N LEU A 144 -5.58 25.17 21.81
CA LEU A 144 -4.41 25.76 21.17
C LEU A 144 -3.15 25.66 22.06
N GLU A 145 -3.31 25.85 23.36
CA GLU A 145 -2.22 25.76 24.35
C GLU A 145 -1.74 24.32 24.54
N MET A 146 -2.63 23.33 24.41
CA MET A 146 -2.30 21.91 24.43
C MET A 146 -1.34 21.51 23.31
N ILE A 147 -1.33 22.24 22.18
CA ILE A 147 -0.53 21.89 21.01
C ILE A 147 0.80 22.64 21.07
N GLN A 148 1.88 21.91 21.20
CA GLN A 148 3.22 22.47 21.22
C GLN A 148 4.00 22.05 19.98
N VAL A 149 4.61 23.04 19.32
CA VAL A 149 5.47 22.83 18.14
C VAL A 149 6.89 23.24 18.49
N SER A 150 7.82 22.34 18.30
CA SER A 150 9.25 22.54 18.49
C SER A 150 9.96 22.54 17.15
N LEU A 151 10.66 23.63 16.81
CA LEU A 151 11.51 23.76 15.63
C LEU A 151 12.95 24.01 16.09
N LYS A 152 13.82 23.00 15.93
CA LYS A 152 15.19 23.03 16.42
C LYS A 152 16.19 22.80 15.29
N ASN A 153 17.35 23.45 15.41
CA ASN A 153 18.52 23.17 14.59
C ASN A 153 19.58 22.46 15.44
N ASN A 154 20.41 21.63 14.82
CA ASN A 154 21.40 20.80 15.47
C ASN A 154 20.79 19.86 16.55
N ASP A 155 19.61 19.33 16.28
CA ASP A 155 18.91 18.46 17.21
C ASP A 155 19.59 17.07 17.26
N PRO A 156 20.01 16.58 18.44
CA PRO A 156 20.57 15.23 18.59
C PRO A 156 19.62 14.13 18.11
N GLU A 157 18.30 14.30 18.32
CA GLU A 157 17.28 13.34 17.86
C GLU A 157 17.15 13.29 16.34
N ALA A 158 17.59 14.35 15.66
CA ALA A 158 17.69 14.43 14.21
C ALA A 158 19.14 14.22 13.72
N ASN A 159 20.00 13.48 14.44
CA ASN A 159 21.42 13.32 14.15
C ASN A 159 22.15 14.65 13.90
N GLY A 160 21.84 15.67 14.68
CA GLY A 160 22.37 17.02 14.52
C GLY A 160 21.77 17.77 13.31
N GLY A 161 20.68 17.30 12.76
CA GLY A 161 19.94 17.97 11.70
C GLY A 161 18.90 18.97 12.22
N ILE A 162 17.92 19.26 11.38
CA ILE A 162 16.78 20.11 11.75
C ILE A 162 15.63 19.20 12.15
N SER A 163 14.98 19.50 13.28
CA SER A 163 13.75 18.84 13.69
C SER A 163 12.56 19.78 13.74
N ALA A 164 11.42 19.24 13.34
CA ALA A 164 10.11 19.85 13.50
C ALA A 164 9.18 18.82 14.13
N THR A 165 8.73 19.06 15.36
CA THR A 165 7.95 18.07 16.11
C THR A 165 6.72 18.72 16.72
N THR A 166 5.56 18.07 16.52
CA THR A 166 4.32 18.44 17.21
C THR A 166 4.07 17.48 18.37
N THR A 167 3.84 18.03 19.54
CA THR A 167 3.42 17.29 20.74
C THR A 167 2.07 17.80 21.21
N PHE A 168 1.24 16.89 21.70
CA PHE A 168 -0.08 17.18 22.25
C PHE A 168 -0.08 16.88 23.74
N GLY A 169 -0.47 17.86 24.53
CA GLY A 169 -0.71 17.68 25.96
C GLY A 169 -1.98 16.90 26.26
N THR A 170 -2.27 16.76 27.55
CA THR A 170 -3.52 16.11 27.97
C THR A 170 -4.72 16.97 27.60
N MET A 171 -5.69 16.38 26.92
CA MET A 171 -6.90 17.11 26.56
C MET A 171 -7.73 17.45 27.79
N PRO A 172 -8.07 18.73 28.01
CA PRO A 172 -8.94 19.13 29.12
C PRO A 172 -10.32 18.47 28.98
N ARG A 173 -10.88 18.01 30.10
CA ARG A 173 -12.20 17.34 30.10
C ARG A 173 -13.31 18.23 29.54
N GLU A 174 -13.23 19.52 29.76
CA GLU A 174 -14.18 20.55 29.32
C GLU A 174 -14.17 20.72 27.79
N CYS A 175 -13.07 20.33 27.13
CA CYS A 175 -12.93 20.35 25.66
C CYS A 175 -13.42 19.07 24.99
N TRP A 176 -13.97 18.11 25.74
CA TRP A 176 -14.52 16.87 25.17
C TRP A 176 -15.90 17.13 24.56
N SER A 177 -15.93 17.44 23.28
CA SER A 177 -17.15 17.72 22.52
C SER A 177 -17.05 17.08 21.13
N LYS A 178 -18.19 16.80 20.52
CA LYS A 178 -18.30 16.35 19.12
C LYS A 178 -17.88 17.45 18.14
N HIS A 179 -17.92 18.70 18.54
CA HIS A 179 -17.65 19.88 17.72
C HIS A 179 -16.22 20.44 17.84
N ARG A 180 -15.37 19.75 18.58
CA ARG A 180 -13.96 20.13 18.69
C ARG A 180 -13.19 19.71 17.44
N LEU A 181 -12.32 20.58 16.98
CA LEU A 181 -11.40 20.29 15.89
C LEU A 181 -10.06 20.97 16.17
N TYR A 182 -9.00 20.30 15.82
CA TYR A 182 -7.67 20.90 15.75
C TYR A 182 -6.90 20.36 14.57
N GLU A 183 -6.13 21.22 13.92
CA GLU A 183 -5.27 20.90 12.79
C GLU A 183 -3.90 21.54 12.98
N VAL A 184 -2.84 20.84 12.59
CA VAL A 184 -1.47 21.37 12.58
C VAL A 184 -0.89 21.18 11.19
N ASN A 185 -0.98 22.21 10.38
CA ASN A 185 -0.57 22.18 8.99
C ASN A 185 0.87 22.71 8.86
N TYR A 186 1.70 21.91 8.17
CA TYR A 186 3.08 22.28 7.88
C TYR A 186 3.26 22.61 6.40
N THR A 187 3.94 23.72 6.13
CA THR A 187 4.48 24.03 4.80
C THR A 187 5.99 24.16 4.91
N VAL A 188 6.70 23.29 4.23
CA VAL A 188 8.16 23.20 4.31
C VAL A 188 8.76 23.47 2.94
N TRP A 189 9.80 24.28 2.89
CA TRP A 189 10.63 24.47 1.70
C TRP A 189 12.03 23.96 1.99
N LEU A 190 12.56 23.13 1.11
CA LEU A 190 13.89 22.54 1.27
C LEU A 190 14.58 22.31 -0.08
N PRO A 191 15.92 22.28 -0.13
CA PRO A 191 16.64 21.94 -1.35
C PRO A 191 16.47 20.47 -1.75
N LYS A 192 16.49 20.20 -3.04
CA LYS A 192 16.22 18.86 -3.59
C LYS A 192 17.12 17.73 -3.04
N ASN A 193 18.36 18.07 -2.64
CA ASN A 193 19.34 17.13 -2.12
C ASN A 193 19.32 16.98 -0.59
N GLN A 194 18.37 17.63 0.10
CA GLN A 194 18.23 17.51 1.54
C GLN A 194 17.77 16.10 1.93
N ALA A 195 18.46 15.45 2.86
CA ALA A 195 17.98 14.25 3.48
C ALA A 195 16.68 14.54 4.25
N LEU A 196 15.63 13.76 4.00
CA LEU A 196 14.29 14.03 4.48
C LEU A 196 13.71 12.85 5.26
N LYS A 197 13.14 13.12 6.44
CA LYS A 197 12.35 12.15 7.18
C LYS A 197 11.03 12.77 7.61
N VAL A 198 9.93 12.23 7.13
CA VAL A 198 8.57 12.68 7.48
C VAL A 198 7.79 11.53 8.09
N MET A 199 7.19 11.79 9.24
CA MET A 199 6.24 10.90 9.88
C MET A 199 4.96 11.69 10.16
N ASN A 200 3.86 11.29 9.54
CA ASN A 200 2.55 11.92 9.75
C ASN A 200 1.48 10.88 10.04
N THR A 201 0.69 11.13 11.07
CA THR A 201 -0.44 10.29 11.44
C THR A 201 -1.72 11.13 11.38
N PHE A 202 -2.78 10.61 10.74
CA PHE A 202 -4.06 11.31 10.55
C PHE A 202 -3.94 12.60 9.74
N GLY A 203 -3.31 12.48 8.56
CA GLY A 203 -3.21 13.61 7.64
C GLY A 203 -2.41 13.29 6.39
N ASP A 204 -2.51 14.17 5.41
CA ASP A 204 -1.89 13.99 4.11
C ASP A 204 -0.48 14.56 4.06
N VAL A 205 0.38 13.94 3.27
CA VAL A 205 1.72 14.43 2.94
C VAL A 205 1.81 14.61 1.43
N SER A 206 2.16 15.82 1.01
CA SER A 206 2.35 16.16 -0.39
C SER A 206 3.74 16.76 -0.61
N ILE A 207 4.49 16.22 -1.55
CA ILE A 207 5.82 16.71 -1.91
C ILE A 207 5.77 17.18 -3.36
N THR A 208 6.00 18.47 -3.54
CA THR A 208 6.05 19.13 -4.85
C THR A 208 7.50 19.33 -5.27
N GLY A 209 7.87 18.75 -6.40
CA GLY A 209 9.24 18.71 -6.92
C GLY A 209 9.95 17.38 -6.62
N ASP A 210 11.15 17.25 -7.16
CA ASP A 210 11.95 16.02 -7.13
C ASP A 210 12.94 16.02 -5.96
N LEU A 211 13.06 14.90 -5.28
CA LEU A 211 14.04 14.71 -4.22
C LEU A 211 15.21 13.87 -4.73
N SER A 212 16.43 14.37 -4.56
CA SER A 212 17.66 13.62 -4.86
C SER A 212 18.44 13.18 -3.61
N GLY A 213 18.08 13.70 -2.44
CA GLY A 213 18.58 13.20 -1.16
C GLY A 213 17.85 11.92 -0.71
N PRO A 214 18.41 11.19 0.26
CA PRO A 214 17.73 10.04 0.86
C PRO A 214 16.44 10.49 1.54
N SER A 215 15.37 9.68 1.44
CA SER A 215 14.07 10.02 2.00
C SER A 215 13.44 8.88 2.78
N VAL A 216 12.85 9.20 3.93
CA VAL A 216 12.01 8.30 4.72
C VAL A 216 10.65 8.95 4.91
N LEU A 217 9.63 8.41 4.25
CA LEU A 217 8.28 8.95 4.23
C LEU A 217 7.34 7.92 4.87
N ALA A 218 6.77 8.24 6.02
CA ALA A 218 5.83 7.37 6.72
C ALA A 218 4.50 8.10 6.93
N VAL A 219 3.42 7.51 6.41
CA VAL A 219 2.06 8.03 6.55
C VAL A 219 1.15 6.95 7.09
N GLU A 220 0.44 7.27 8.15
CA GLU A 220 -0.58 6.41 8.73
C GLU A 220 -1.92 7.17 8.81
N TYR A 221 -3.00 6.55 8.34
CA TYR A 221 -4.34 7.15 8.21
C TYR A 221 -4.34 8.44 7.39
N GLY A 222 -3.73 8.40 6.20
CA GLY A 222 -3.65 9.54 5.30
C GLY A 222 -3.17 9.17 3.91
N THR A 223 -2.90 10.19 3.11
CA THR A 223 -2.43 10.04 1.74
C THR A 223 -1.03 10.61 1.58
N LEU A 224 -0.14 9.87 0.94
CA LEU A 224 1.16 10.36 0.48
C LEU A 224 1.11 10.61 -1.03
N ARG A 225 1.53 11.80 -1.47
CA ARG A 225 1.78 12.12 -2.87
C ARG A 225 3.17 12.69 -3.03
N THR A 226 3.95 12.13 -3.94
CA THR A 226 5.30 12.63 -4.20
C THR A 226 5.64 12.49 -5.69
N GLY A 227 6.43 13.43 -6.19
CA GLY A 227 7.06 13.34 -7.51
C GLY A 227 8.16 12.28 -7.53
N ARG A 228 9.32 12.62 -8.06
CA ARG A 228 10.43 11.70 -8.26
C ARG A 228 11.33 11.61 -7.03
N LEU A 229 11.60 10.39 -6.58
CA LEU A 229 12.56 10.05 -5.52
C LEU A 229 13.84 9.53 -6.18
N GLU A 230 14.75 10.45 -6.52
CA GLU A 230 16.00 10.15 -7.25
C GLU A 230 17.16 9.76 -6.31
N GLY A 231 16.93 9.77 -4.99
CA GLY A 231 17.91 9.33 -4.00
C GLY A 231 18.22 7.84 -4.11
N GLU A 232 19.38 7.42 -3.55
CA GLU A 232 19.78 6.01 -3.53
C GLU A 232 19.13 5.21 -2.38
N ASP A 233 18.67 5.91 -1.33
CA ASP A 233 18.08 5.28 -0.14
C ASP A 233 16.74 5.94 0.16
N ASN A 234 15.68 5.42 -0.45
CA ASN A 234 14.33 5.90 -0.20
C ASN A 234 13.52 4.81 0.50
N VAL A 235 12.75 5.21 1.50
CA VAL A 235 11.83 4.33 2.23
C VAL A 235 10.46 4.99 2.27
N VAL A 236 9.45 4.31 1.78
CA VAL A 236 8.06 4.77 1.81
C VAL A 236 7.23 3.76 2.59
N ARG A 237 6.62 4.20 3.67
CA ARG A 237 5.72 3.39 4.49
C ARG A 237 4.33 3.99 4.48
N VAL A 238 3.35 3.18 4.11
CA VAL A 238 1.95 3.58 4.15
C VAL A 238 1.13 2.54 4.89
N LYS A 239 0.36 3.02 5.87
CA LYS A 239 -0.51 2.17 6.68
C LYS A 239 -1.89 2.80 6.82
N ASN A 240 -2.94 2.01 6.58
CA ASN A 240 -4.34 2.46 6.62
C ASN A 240 -4.60 3.71 5.78
N GLY A 241 -4.04 3.76 4.56
CA GLY A 241 -4.12 4.95 3.72
C GLY A 241 -3.76 4.68 2.27
N SER A 242 -3.19 5.69 1.60
CA SER A 242 -2.75 5.55 0.22
C SER A 242 -1.43 6.25 -0.04
N ALA A 243 -0.65 5.73 -0.99
CA ALA A 243 0.55 6.39 -1.48
C ALA A 243 0.56 6.40 -3.01
N SER A 244 0.96 7.54 -3.58
CA SER A 244 1.19 7.73 -5.01
C SER A 244 2.57 8.34 -5.22
N VAL A 245 3.44 7.60 -5.88
CA VAL A 245 4.83 7.98 -6.18
C VAL A 245 5.02 7.98 -7.69
N GLU A 246 5.52 9.07 -8.24
CA GLU A 246 5.72 9.16 -9.68
C GLU A 246 6.90 8.30 -10.14
N TYR A 247 8.02 8.37 -9.44
CA TYR A 247 9.20 7.58 -9.77
C TYR A 247 10.06 7.33 -8.54
N ALA A 248 10.68 6.16 -8.48
CA ALA A 248 11.68 5.83 -7.46
C ALA A 248 12.93 5.20 -8.09
N ARG A 249 14.08 5.85 -7.91
CA ARG A 249 15.34 5.32 -8.42
C ARG A 249 15.73 4.04 -7.69
N LYS A 250 15.81 4.11 -6.36
CA LYS A 250 16.00 2.96 -5.49
C LYS A 250 15.17 3.16 -4.24
N ALA A 251 14.25 2.26 -3.96
CA ALA A 251 13.34 2.44 -2.85
C ALA A 251 12.85 1.11 -2.25
N VAL A 252 12.56 1.18 -0.95
CA VAL A 252 11.82 0.15 -0.23
C VAL A 252 10.44 0.70 0.09
N PHE A 253 9.40 -0.03 -0.33
CA PHE A 253 8.00 0.28 -0.04
C PHE A 253 7.45 -0.74 0.96
N ASP A 254 6.88 -0.25 2.05
CA ASP A 254 6.12 -1.04 3.02
C ASP A 254 4.65 -0.59 2.98
N ALA A 255 3.76 -1.42 2.46
CA ALA A 255 2.32 -1.15 2.38
C ALA A 255 1.54 -2.11 3.27
N SER A 256 0.70 -1.57 4.17
CA SER A 256 -0.15 -2.35 5.05
C SER A 256 -1.55 -1.75 5.12
N TYR A 257 -2.58 -2.53 4.77
CA TYR A 257 -3.97 -2.07 4.70
C TYR A 257 -4.11 -0.77 3.89
N ALA A 258 -3.45 -0.72 2.72
CA ALA A 258 -3.26 0.51 1.99
C ALA A 258 -3.45 0.32 0.47
N LYS A 259 -3.44 1.45 -0.25
CA LYS A 259 -3.32 1.45 -1.72
C LYS A 259 -2.00 2.11 -2.09
N LEU A 260 -1.17 1.41 -2.85
CA LEU A 260 0.11 1.92 -3.34
C LEU A 260 0.10 1.99 -4.86
N ARG A 261 0.39 3.18 -5.39
CA ARG A 261 0.65 3.40 -6.81
C ARG A 261 2.06 3.92 -7.01
N LEU A 262 2.83 3.23 -7.85
CA LEU A 262 4.15 3.65 -8.32
C LEU A 262 4.14 3.67 -9.85
N VAL A 263 4.36 4.84 -10.47
CA VAL A 263 4.31 4.94 -11.94
C VAL A 263 5.55 4.35 -12.58
N GLY A 264 6.73 4.59 -11.99
CA GLY A 264 7.97 4.01 -12.51
C GLY A 264 9.07 3.85 -11.47
N GLY A 265 10.06 2.99 -11.77
CA GLY A 265 11.19 2.80 -10.88
C GLY A 265 12.36 2.03 -11.51
N ASN A 266 13.51 2.09 -10.84
CA ASN A 266 14.68 1.33 -11.30
C ASN A 266 14.92 0.10 -10.41
N ALA A 267 15.21 0.27 -9.13
CA ALA A 267 15.41 -0.81 -8.18
C ALA A 267 14.42 -0.66 -7.02
N VAL A 268 13.41 -1.52 -6.98
CA VAL A 268 12.29 -1.42 -6.04
C VAL A 268 12.19 -2.71 -5.24
N GLU A 269 12.13 -2.59 -3.93
CA GLU A 269 11.72 -3.65 -3.02
C GLU A 269 10.34 -3.31 -2.46
N LEU A 270 9.39 -4.22 -2.57
CA LEU A 270 8.03 -4.05 -2.07
C LEU A 270 7.66 -5.14 -1.07
N ARG A 271 7.21 -4.70 0.09
CA ARG A 271 6.58 -5.54 1.11
C ARG A 271 5.11 -5.14 1.21
N ASN A 272 4.25 -6.05 0.79
CA ASN A 272 2.80 -5.84 0.80
C ASN A 272 2.12 -6.76 1.82
N ASN A 273 1.24 -6.18 2.62
CA ASN A 273 0.37 -6.92 3.52
C ASN A 273 -1.04 -6.30 3.52
N TYR A 274 -2.03 -7.04 3.03
CA TYR A 274 -3.43 -6.60 2.90
C TYR A 274 -3.59 -5.28 2.13
N SER A 275 -2.89 -5.11 1.01
CA SER A 275 -2.95 -3.85 0.27
C SER A 275 -3.09 -4.08 -1.23
N ASP A 276 -3.68 -3.12 -1.91
CA ASP A 276 -3.79 -3.09 -3.36
C ASP A 276 -2.58 -2.35 -3.95
N ILE A 277 -1.89 -2.99 -4.86
CA ILE A 277 -0.63 -2.52 -5.44
C ILE A 277 -0.81 -2.31 -6.95
N ASP A 278 -0.46 -1.11 -7.42
CA ASP A 278 -0.41 -0.74 -8.83
C ASP A 278 0.99 -0.19 -9.17
N ILE A 279 1.78 -0.95 -9.91
CA ILE A 279 3.13 -0.56 -10.31
C ILE A 279 3.21 -0.54 -11.83
N GLY A 280 3.58 0.60 -12.39
CA GLY A 280 3.76 0.77 -13.84
C GLY A 280 5.03 0.10 -14.38
N THR A 281 6.07 0.87 -14.69
CA THR A 281 7.30 0.34 -15.29
C THR A 281 8.46 0.29 -14.32
N VAL A 282 9.02 -0.89 -14.07
CA VAL A 282 10.16 -1.08 -13.17
C VAL A 282 11.24 -1.95 -13.81
N GLN A 283 12.53 -1.61 -13.60
CA GLN A 283 13.63 -2.42 -14.11
C GLN A 283 13.83 -3.67 -13.24
N ASN A 284 14.04 -3.49 -11.94
CA ASN A 284 14.27 -4.59 -11.00
C ASN A 284 13.28 -4.46 -9.85
N LEU A 285 12.43 -5.45 -9.69
CA LEU A 285 11.42 -5.51 -8.64
C LEU A 285 11.61 -6.78 -7.80
N THR A 286 11.87 -6.59 -6.52
CA THR A 286 11.76 -7.66 -5.52
C THR A 286 10.46 -7.47 -4.75
N ILE A 287 9.57 -8.47 -4.74
CA ILE A 287 8.25 -8.34 -4.13
C ILE A 287 7.97 -9.46 -3.12
N HIS A 288 7.47 -9.05 -1.96
CA HIS A 288 6.89 -9.95 -0.96
C HIS A 288 5.45 -9.52 -0.69
N SER A 289 4.51 -10.20 -1.32
CA SER A 289 3.08 -9.87 -1.23
C SER A 289 2.30 -10.94 -0.49
N LYS A 290 1.46 -10.49 0.44
CA LYS A 290 0.53 -11.37 1.13
C LYS A 290 -0.81 -10.65 1.31
N TYR A 291 -1.85 -11.23 0.73
CA TYR A 291 -3.19 -10.68 0.64
C TYR A 291 -3.26 -9.36 -0.12
N GLY A 292 -4.33 -9.19 -0.89
CA GLY A 292 -4.59 -8.02 -1.73
C GLY A 292 -4.22 -8.24 -3.19
N ASP A 293 -4.63 -7.33 -4.05
CA ASP A 293 -4.44 -7.42 -5.49
C ASP A 293 -3.13 -6.73 -5.90
N VAL A 294 -2.36 -7.38 -6.77
CA VAL A 294 -1.12 -6.84 -7.33
C VAL A 294 -1.24 -6.74 -8.84
N ALA A 295 -1.14 -5.53 -9.35
CA ALA A 295 -1.08 -5.22 -10.77
C ALA A 295 0.28 -4.60 -11.11
N LEU A 296 1.01 -5.25 -11.99
CA LEU A 296 2.30 -4.78 -12.51
C LEU A 296 2.18 -4.50 -14.00
N GLY A 297 2.67 -3.36 -14.44
CA GLY A 297 2.81 -3.03 -15.86
C GLY A 297 4.01 -3.77 -16.49
N THR A 298 5.03 -3.05 -16.91
CA THR A 298 6.24 -3.65 -17.50
C THR A 298 7.35 -3.81 -16.48
N VAL A 299 7.78 -5.06 -16.27
CA VAL A 299 8.90 -5.36 -15.39
C VAL A 299 10.02 -6.07 -16.16
N LYS A 300 11.26 -5.61 -16.00
CA LYS A 300 12.39 -6.26 -16.64
C LYS A 300 12.81 -7.51 -15.87
N ASN A 301 13.11 -7.38 -14.60
CA ASN A 301 13.46 -8.47 -13.70
C ASN A 301 12.52 -8.44 -12.48
N LEU A 302 11.82 -9.52 -12.26
CA LEU A 302 10.90 -9.71 -11.12
C LEU A 302 11.31 -10.93 -10.32
N GLU A 303 11.46 -10.74 -9.01
CA GLU A 303 11.71 -11.84 -8.08
C GLU A 303 10.90 -11.67 -6.79
N GLY A 304 10.58 -12.78 -6.14
CA GLY A 304 9.97 -12.73 -4.81
C GLY A 304 8.89 -13.78 -4.54
N THR A 305 7.93 -13.38 -3.71
CA THR A 305 6.87 -14.26 -3.22
C THR A 305 5.50 -13.61 -3.31
N SER A 306 4.48 -14.39 -3.66
CA SER A 306 3.08 -13.97 -3.62
C SER A 306 2.23 -15.04 -2.96
N GLY A 307 1.41 -14.63 -1.99
CA GLY A 307 0.48 -15.53 -1.31
C GLY A 307 -0.89 -14.92 -1.11
N PHE A 308 -1.96 -15.69 -1.36
CA PHE A 308 -3.35 -15.28 -1.16
C PHE A 308 -3.72 -14.00 -1.90
N SER A 309 -3.11 -13.77 -3.06
CA SER A 309 -3.25 -12.53 -3.84
C SER A 309 -3.64 -12.86 -5.27
N LYS A 310 -4.45 -12.00 -5.88
CA LYS A 310 -4.56 -11.97 -7.33
C LYS A 310 -3.36 -11.19 -7.89
N PHE A 311 -2.61 -11.80 -8.79
CA PHE A 311 -1.37 -11.24 -9.29
C PHE A 311 -1.42 -11.15 -10.82
N SER A 312 -1.29 -9.96 -11.36
CA SER A 312 -1.27 -9.73 -12.82
C SER A 312 -0.07 -8.91 -13.24
N ILE A 313 0.57 -9.30 -14.33
CA ILE A 313 1.73 -8.65 -14.91
C ILE A 313 1.44 -8.41 -16.39
N ASP A 314 1.47 -7.16 -16.82
CA ASP A 314 1.24 -6.85 -18.23
C ASP A 314 2.39 -7.33 -19.12
N LYS A 315 3.65 -7.13 -18.68
CA LYS A 315 4.81 -7.62 -19.44
C LYS A 315 6.04 -7.94 -18.58
N VAL A 316 6.62 -9.13 -18.80
CA VAL A 316 7.94 -9.50 -18.30
C VAL A 316 8.95 -9.41 -19.44
N SER A 317 10.07 -8.71 -19.24
CA SER A 317 11.02 -8.46 -20.31
C SER A 317 12.23 -9.38 -20.31
N GLU A 318 12.76 -9.78 -19.14
CA GLU A 318 14.00 -10.55 -19.08
C GLU A 318 13.92 -11.75 -18.13
N ARG A 319 13.59 -11.53 -16.86
CA ARG A 319 13.58 -12.57 -15.82
C ARG A 319 12.34 -12.50 -14.94
N LEU A 320 11.80 -13.67 -14.64
CA LEU A 320 10.73 -13.88 -13.65
C LEU A 320 11.14 -15.03 -12.73
N ASP A 321 11.20 -14.79 -11.42
CA ASP A 321 11.57 -15.78 -10.40
C ASP A 321 10.65 -15.62 -9.19
N MET A 322 9.58 -16.44 -9.12
CA MET A 322 8.52 -16.22 -8.15
C MET A 322 8.10 -17.52 -7.46
N THR A 323 7.85 -17.41 -6.16
CA THR A 323 7.11 -18.42 -5.40
C THR A 323 5.66 -17.96 -5.22
N VAL A 324 4.70 -18.76 -5.70
CA VAL A 324 3.28 -18.41 -5.77
C VAL A 324 2.46 -19.43 -4.98
N GLN A 325 1.79 -18.98 -3.90
CA GLN A 325 1.03 -19.87 -3.02
C GLN A 325 -0.40 -19.36 -2.81
N HIS A 326 -1.40 -20.23 -3.00
CA HIS A 326 -2.81 -19.91 -2.81
C HIS A 326 -3.26 -18.65 -3.58
N CYS A 327 -2.70 -18.43 -4.77
CA CYS A 327 -3.08 -17.31 -5.62
C CYS A 327 -4.20 -17.77 -6.57
N PRO A 328 -5.41 -17.20 -6.49
CA PRO A 328 -6.50 -17.56 -7.39
C PRO A 328 -6.10 -17.43 -8.85
N THR A 329 -5.33 -16.40 -9.17
CA THR A 329 -4.77 -16.16 -10.50
C THR A 329 -3.40 -15.50 -10.37
N PHE A 330 -2.40 -16.12 -11.00
CA PHE A 330 -1.11 -15.52 -11.31
C PHE A 330 -0.98 -15.45 -12.84
N GLU A 331 -1.09 -14.26 -13.40
CA GLU A 331 -1.15 -14.04 -14.83
C GLU A 331 0.02 -13.20 -15.32
N VAL A 332 0.73 -13.67 -16.33
CA VAL A 332 1.64 -12.91 -17.17
C VAL A 332 0.98 -12.73 -18.53
N ARG A 333 0.47 -11.52 -18.80
CA ARG A 333 -0.27 -11.21 -20.03
C ARG A 333 0.59 -11.18 -21.26
N ASN A 334 1.88 -10.88 -21.10
CA ASN A 334 2.83 -10.87 -22.21
C ASN A 334 4.25 -11.09 -21.71
N THR A 335 5.11 -11.64 -22.57
CA THR A 335 6.54 -11.76 -22.32
C THR A 335 7.31 -11.09 -23.47
N SER A 336 8.57 -10.70 -23.22
CA SER A 336 9.45 -10.37 -24.34
C SER A 336 9.78 -11.64 -25.14
N PRO A 337 9.80 -11.62 -26.47
CA PRO A 337 10.23 -12.79 -27.26
C PRO A 337 11.62 -13.30 -26.88
N ASN A 338 12.47 -12.41 -26.35
CA ASN A 338 13.85 -12.70 -25.96
C ASN A 338 14.05 -12.74 -24.43
N PHE A 339 13.01 -13.11 -23.69
CA PHE A 339 13.19 -13.33 -22.26
C PHE A 339 14.24 -14.44 -22.00
N ARG A 340 14.91 -14.37 -20.85
CA ARG A 340 15.97 -15.35 -20.51
C ARG A 340 15.47 -16.48 -19.65
N GLN A 341 14.70 -16.15 -18.64
CA GLN A 341 14.32 -17.13 -17.61
C GLN A 341 12.98 -16.82 -16.97
N ILE A 342 12.16 -17.87 -16.81
CA ILE A 342 10.97 -17.88 -15.99
C ILE A 342 11.07 -19.07 -15.05
N ASN A 343 11.17 -18.83 -13.75
CA ASN A 343 11.11 -19.84 -12.70
C ASN A 343 9.89 -19.58 -11.85
N LEU A 344 9.05 -20.60 -11.68
CA LEU A 344 7.87 -20.51 -10.84
C LEU A 344 7.80 -21.75 -9.94
N ASP A 345 7.82 -21.51 -8.65
CA ASP A 345 7.52 -22.51 -7.64
C ASP A 345 6.18 -22.19 -6.99
N GLY A 346 5.42 -23.22 -6.62
CA GLY A 346 4.23 -22.88 -5.88
C GLY A 346 3.19 -23.98 -5.71
N GLY A 347 2.01 -23.54 -5.26
CA GLY A 347 0.91 -24.45 -5.05
C GLY A 347 -0.44 -23.78 -4.85
N TYR A 348 -1.51 -24.58 -5.06
CA TYR A 348 -2.90 -24.16 -4.86
C TYR A 348 -3.25 -22.88 -5.64
N SER A 349 -2.79 -22.80 -6.89
CA SER A 349 -2.87 -21.59 -7.68
C SER A 349 -3.29 -21.89 -9.12
N THR A 350 -3.64 -20.85 -9.87
CA THR A 350 -3.79 -20.91 -11.33
C THR A 350 -2.74 -20.02 -11.96
N ILE A 351 -1.88 -20.58 -12.82
CA ILE A 351 -0.79 -19.87 -13.48
C ILE A 351 -1.09 -19.75 -14.98
N LEU A 352 -1.14 -18.52 -15.48
CA LEU A 352 -1.40 -18.20 -16.88
C LEU A 352 -0.20 -17.45 -17.46
N LEU A 353 0.48 -18.03 -18.43
CA LEU A 353 1.62 -17.43 -19.12
C LEU A 353 1.28 -17.26 -20.61
N ASN A 354 1.28 -16.01 -21.07
CA ASN A 354 1.03 -15.71 -22.48
C ASN A 354 2.34 -15.29 -23.16
N PHE A 355 2.58 -15.86 -24.32
CA PHE A 355 3.79 -15.68 -25.10
C PHE A 355 3.44 -15.12 -26.49
N PRO A 356 4.12 -14.06 -26.95
CA PRO A 356 3.85 -13.49 -28.26
C PRO A 356 4.33 -14.41 -29.40
N ASP A 357 3.84 -14.15 -30.60
CA ASP A 357 4.28 -14.82 -31.81
C ASP A 357 5.80 -14.72 -32.00
N GLY A 358 6.41 -15.80 -32.46
CA GLY A 358 7.85 -15.86 -32.67
C GLY A 358 8.69 -16.14 -31.41
N THR A 359 8.05 -16.36 -30.26
CA THR A 359 8.77 -16.76 -29.04
C THR A 359 9.15 -18.23 -29.11
N GLY A 360 10.41 -18.54 -28.79
CA GLY A 360 10.92 -19.90 -28.67
C GLY A 360 11.70 -20.09 -27.37
N PHE A 361 11.35 -21.10 -26.58
CA PHE A 361 12.03 -21.41 -25.31
C PHE A 361 12.01 -22.89 -24.99
N ASN A 362 12.94 -23.34 -24.14
CA ASN A 362 12.89 -24.65 -23.53
C ASN A 362 12.02 -24.60 -22.28
N PHE A 363 11.27 -25.64 -22.02
CA PHE A 363 10.48 -25.75 -20.79
C PHE A 363 10.70 -27.07 -20.06
N ASP A 364 10.61 -26.99 -18.74
CA ASP A 364 10.57 -28.10 -17.80
C ASP A 364 9.46 -27.80 -16.78
N VAL A 365 8.34 -28.52 -16.88
CA VAL A 365 7.16 -28.27 -16.06
C VAL A 365 6.78 -29.54 -15.33
N ASN A 366 6.93 -29.50 -14.00
CA ASN A 366 6.53 -30.58 -13.09
C ASN A 366 5.35 -30.11 -12.23
N THR A 367 4.20 -30.77 -12.37
CA THR A 367 2.99 -30.49 -11.59
C THR A 367 2.54 -31.74 -10.84
N GLN A 368 2.36 -31.63 -9.52
CA GLN A 368 1.73 -32.67 -8.70
C GLN A 368 0.27 -32.26 -8.42
N ASN A 369 -0.68 -33.14 -8.72
CA ASN A 369 -2.13 -32.89 -8.63
C ASN A 369 -2.56 -31.65 -9.42
N GLY A 370 -1.95 -31.42 -10.58
CA GLY A 370 -2.21 -30.32 -11.51
C GLY A 370 -1.87 -30.74 -12.93
N LYS A 371 -2.09 -29.86 -13.89
CA LYS A 371 -1.85 -30.13 -15.31
C LYS A 371 -1.19 -28.95 -16.00
N LEU A 372 -0.32 -29.25 -16.99
CA LEU A 372 0.11 -28.29 -18.00
C LEU A 372 -0.92 -28.29 -19.14
N LEU A 373 -1.52 -27.14 -19.38
CA LEU A 373 -2.44 -26.88 -20.48
C LEU A 373 -1.69 -26.12 -21.58
N VAL A 374 -1.40 -26.78 -22.68
CA VAL A 374 -0.71 -26.21 -23.83
C VAL A 374 -1.23 -26.82 -25.13
N ASP A 375 -1.36 -26.02 -26.18
CA ASP A 375 -1.67 -26.56 -27.52
C ASP A 375 -0.46 -27.35 -28.02
N LYS A 376 -0.66 -28.67 -28.21
CA LYS A 376 0.40 -29.58 -28.68
C LYS A 376 1.00 -29.19 -30.03
N ARG A 377 0.31 -28.35 -30.82
CA ARG A 377 0.84 -27.81 -32.09
C ARG A 377 1.91 -26.75 -31.87
N LEU A 378 1.97 -26.17 -30.67
CA LEU A 378 2.93 -25.11 -30.30
C LEU A 378 4.19 -25.66 -29.62
N VAL A 379 4.24 -26.96 -29.33
CA VAL A 379 5.33 -27.57 -28.56
C VAL A 379 5.93 -28.76 -29.27
N THR A 380 7.24 -28.93 -29.10
CA THR A 380 7.94 -30.19 -29.41
C THR A 380 8.30 -30.84 -28.09
N VAL A 381 7.59 -31.93 -27.75
CA VAL A 381 7.79 -32.63 -26.50
C VAL A 381 9.00 -33.54 -26.61
N ARG A 382 9.91 -33.51 -25.63
CA ARG A 382 11.07 -34.39 -25.51
C ARG A 382 10.80 -35.54 -24.54
N SER A 383 10.15 -35.23 -23.42
CA SER A 383 9.73 -36.20 -22.42
C SER A 383 8.36 -35.82 -21.89
N GLU A 384 7.47 -36.78 -21.74
CA GLU A 384 6.15 -36.59 -21.12
C GLU A 384 5.86 -37.81 -20.25
N GLU A 385 5.82 -37.58 -18.94
CA GLU A 385 5.34 -38.57 -17.97
C GLU A 385 4.07 -38.03 -17.33
N SER A 386 2.95 -38.69 -17.59
CA SER A 386 1.65 -38.25 -17.10
C SER A 386 0.98 -39.36 -16.33
N SER A 387 0.52 -39.06 -15.12
CA SER A 387 -0.33 -39.93 -14.30
C SER A 387 -1.61 -39.15 -13.91
N PRO A 388 -2.62 -39.84 -13.35
CA PRO A 388 -3.80 -39.10 -12.86
C PRO A 388 -3.49 -37.98 -11.86
N ALA A 389 -2.37 -38.08 -11.13
CA ALA A 389 -1.97 -37.18 -10.06
C ALA A 389 -0.75 -36.31 -10.39
N SER A 390 -0.09 -36.49 -11.53
CA SER A 390 1.10 -35.67 -11.86
C SER A 390 1.27 -35.54 -13.38
N SER A 391 1.88 -34.45 -13.78
CA SER A 391 2.34 -34.20 -15.15
C SER A 391 3.75 -33.66 -15.10
N ASP A 392 4.69 -34.40 -15.69
CA ASP A 392 6.06 -33.93 -15.93
C ASP A 392 6.25 -33.83 -17.44
N MET A 393 6.50 -32.66 -17.93
CA MET A 393 6.64 -32.41 -19.36
C MET A 393 7.85 -31.51 -19.64
N GLN A 394 8.74 -32.04 -20.50
CA GLN A 394 9.91 -31.30 -20.95
C GLN A 394 9.89 -31.19 -22.47
N GLY A 395 10.26 -30.02 -22.98
CA GLY A 395 10.21 -29.79 -24.40
C GLY A 395 10.66 -28.38 -24.81
N GLN A 396 10.27 -28.02 -26.01
CA GLN A 396 10.49 -26.71 -26.59
C GLN A 396 9.15 -26.13 -27.05
N PHE A 397 8.88 -24.89 -26.67
CA PHE A 397 7.76 -24.09 -27.15
C PHE A 397 8.18 -23.28 -28.38
N GLY A 398 7.26 -23.11 -29.33
CA GLY A 398 7.46 -22.37 -30.57
C GLY A 398 7.75 -23.27 -31.76
N ARG A 399 7.91 -22.68 -32.94
CA ARG A 399 8.21 -23.42 -34.17
C ARG A 399 9.58 -24.09 -34.07
N SER A 400 9.73 -25.30 -34.60
CA SER A 400 10.98 -26.07 -34.58
C SER A 400 12.16 -25.35 -35.27
N SER A 401 11.88 -24.39 -36.15
CA SER A 401 12.89 -23.53 -36.78
C SER A 401 13.44 -22.42 -35.91
N LEU A 402 12.78 -22.11 -34.77
CA LEU A 402 13.23 -21.06 -33.87
C LEU A 402 14.27 -21.61 -32.90
N ARG A 403 15.38 -20.91 -32.75
CA ARG A 403 16.33 -21.21 -31.65
C ARG A 403 15.73 -20.74 -30.34
N PRO A 404 15.66 -21.59 -29.29
CA PRO A 404 15.15 -21.19 -28.00
C PRO A 404 16.06 -20.13 -27.40
N THR A 405 15.46 -19.01 -26.97
CA THR A 405 16.17 -17.87 -26.37
C THR A 405 16.10 -17.89 -24.86
N GLY A 406 15.10 -18.58 -24.27
CA GLY A 406 14.85 -18.62 -22.85
C GLY A 406 14.58 -20.01 -22.32
N ASN A 407 14.46 -20.10 -20.99
CA ASN A 407 14.08 -21.28 -20.25
C ASN A 407 12.89 -20.99 -19.33
N VAL A 408 11.95 -21.91 -19.25
CA VAL A 408 10.79 -21.88 -18.36
C VAL A 408 10.83 -23.12 -17.47
N ASN A 409 11.03 -22.93 -16.16
CA ASN A 409 11.06 -23.99 -15.18
C ASN A 409 9.93 -23.78 -14.18
N ILE A 410 9.04 -24.76 -14.07
CA ILE A 410 7.86 -24.65 -13.20
C ILE A 410 7.75 -25.90 -12.34
N LYS A 411 7.68 -25.71 -11.02
CA LYS A 411 7.46 -26.81 -10.05
C LYS A 411 6.28 -26.46 -9.16
N THR A 412 5.18 -27.21 -9.31
CA THR A 412 3.93 -26.85 -8.62
C THR A 412 3.20 -28.05 -8.04
N LYS A 413 2.34 -27.76 -7.05
CA LYS A 413 1.41 -28.73 -6.47
C LYS A 413 0.00 -28.15 -6.48
N TYR A 414 -1.01 -28.95 -6.85
CA TYR A 414 -2.42 -28.53 -6.90
C TYR A 414 -2.61 -27.24 -7.73
N THR A 415 -1.90 -27.16 -8.86
CA THR A 415 -1.85 -25.95 -9.68
C THR A 415 -1.99 -26.31 -11.14
N ASN A 416 -2.87 -25.62 -11.84
CA ASN A 416 -2.93 -25.69 -13.30
C ASN A 416 -2.06 -24.60 -13.90
N VAL A 417 -1.22 -24.97 -14.85
CA VAL A 417 -0.34 -24.08 -15.59
C VAL A 417 -0.82 -24.03 -17.04
N SER A 418 -1.01 -22.84 -17.59
CA SER A 418 -1.40 -22.65 -18.99
C SER A 418 -0.34 -21.87 -19.76
N PHE A 419 0.07 -22.41 -20.90
CA PHE A 419 0.87 -21.69 -21.88
C PHE A 419 -0.04 -21.29 -23.05
N ASN A 420 -0.22 -20.01 -23.22
CA ASN A 420 -1.08 -19.42 -24.25
C ASN A 420 -0.23 -18.61 -25.24
N LYS A 421 -0.86 -18.27 -26.37
CA LYS A 421 -0.27 -17.45 -27.43
C LYS A 421 -1.15 -16.25 -27.72
#